data_45e5b6d1d31ecacf0ce7fea2f551ecf9
#
_entry.id   45e5b6d1d31ecacf0ce7fea2f551ecf9
#
_cell.length_a   1.000
_cell.length_b   1.000
_cell.length_c   1.000
_cell.angle_alpha   90.00
_cell.angle_beta   90.00
_cell.angle_gamma   90.00
#
_symmetry.space_group_name_H-M   'P 1'
#
loop_
_entity.id
_entity.type
_entity.pdbx_description
1 polymer ?
#
loop_
_entity_poly.entity_id
_entity_poly.type
_entity_poly.pdbx_seq_one_letter_code
_entity_poly.pdbx_strand_id
1 'polypeptide(L)'
;MSASDASQANMEADVAPAASHAERRALLATCVAAAARAAEVVRAGAERRASLTCESKGRFDFVSDVDRASEAALGDVIRQRHPDATLLAEEGSPDAGATRGLVFVADPLDGTTNFLHGLPWYAVSIAALVDGVPAAGAIINVPTGALFTATAGGGARHAGAPMRVSEIADPARALIATGFPFTREEEIARYVPMLPAVMRATSGIRRAGAAALDLADVACGRYEAFWELRLSPWDIAAGILLIREAGGIVTTLDGAPCPVAVTSCVAGNPSMHRWLIDTLVNREP
;
A
#
# COMPACT_ATOMS: atom_id res chain seq x y z
N MET A 1 5.74 29.73 2.39
CA MET A 1 5.40 29.11 1.10
C MET A 1 3.88 29.10 0.96
N SER A 2 3.34 29.56 -0.16
CA SER A 2 1.90 29.68 -0.34
C SER A 2 1.27 28.32 -0.67
N ALA A 3 -0.06 28.17 -0.46
CA ALA A 3 -0.79 26.94 -0.77
C ALA A 3 -0.70 26.53 -2.26
N SER A 4 -0.35 27.48 -3.14
CA SER A 4 -0.08 27.23 -4.56
C SER A 4 1.25 26.50 -4.79
N ASP A 5 2.27 26.73 -3.95
CA ASP A 5 3.60 26.12 -4.11
C ASP A 5 3.60 24.65 -3.72
N ALA A 6 2.84 24.26 -2.71
CA ALA A 6 2.70 22.84 -2.30
C ALA A 6 1.89 22.02 -3.32
N SER A 7 0.90 22.65 -3.97
CA SER A 7 0.13 22.01 -5.06
C SER A 7 0.96 21.87 -6.34
N GLN A 8 1.83 22.85 -6.64
CA GLN A 8 2.72 22.77 -7.80
C GLN A 8 3.88 21.81 -7.59
N ALA A 9 4.47 21.71 -6.40
CA ALA A 9 5.51 20.73 -6.08
C ALA A 9 5.01 19.27 -6.18
N ASN A 10 3.72 19.01 -5.87
CA ASN A 10 3.11 17.69 -6.09
C ASN A 10 2.81 17.41 -7.57
N MET A 11 2.63 18.44 -8.40
CA MET A 11 2.42 18.26 -9.85
C MET A 11 3.71 18.01 -10.64
N GLU A 12 4.86 18.50 -10.17
CA GLU A 12 6.16 18.31 -10.84
C GLU A 12 6.83 16.97 -10.53
N ALA A 13 6.41 16.26 -9.47
CA ALA A 13 6.89 14.89 -9.15
C ALA A 13 6.11 13.79 -9.90
N ASP A 14 5.03 14.11 -10.58
CA ASP A 14 4.21 13.20 -11.37
C ASP A 14 4.67 13.19 -12.84
N VAL A 15 5.91 12.78 -13.09
CA VAL A 15 6.29 12.35 -14.42
C VAL A 15 5.46 11.10 -14.71
N ALA A 16 4.41 11.26 -15.53
CA ALA A 16 3.59 10.12 -15.94
C ALA A 16 4.52 9.07 -16.55
N PRO A 17 4.35 7.78 -16.23
CA PRO A 17 5.19 6.73 -16.79
C PRO A 17 5.17 6.83 -18.31
N ALA A 18 6.32 6.57 -18.95
CA ALA A 18 6.48 6.65 -20.42
C ALA A 18 5.53 5.71 -21.20
N ALA A 19 4.78 4.84 -20.51
CA ALA A 19 3.80 3.92 -21.06
C ALA A 19 2.53 4.63 -21.57
N SER A 20 2.04 4.22 -22.73
CA SER A 20 0.75 4.65 -23.28
C SER A 20 -0.45 4.16 -22.45
N HIS A 21 -1.63 4.75 -22.66
CA HIS A 21 -2.87 4.28 -22.02
C HIS A 21 -3.19 2.81 -22.31
N ALA A 22 -2.88 2.31 -23.51
CA ALA A 22 -3.10 0.91 -23.88
C ALA A 22 -2.16 -0.01 -23.10
N GLU A 23 -0.88 0.34 -22.99
CA GLU A 23 0.11 -0.39 -22.21
C GLU A 23 -0.25 -0.43 -20.71
N ARG A 24 -0.64 0.70 -20.12
CA ARG A 24 -1.09 0.75 -18.71
C ARG A 24 -2.28 -0.17 -18.46
N ARG A 25 -3.26 -0.24 -19.38
CA ARG A 25 -4.37 -1.19 -19.26
C ARG A 25 -3.92 -2.65 -19.39
N ALA A 26 -2.96 -2.95 -20.25
CA ALA A 26 -2.39 -4.29 -20.36
C ALA A 26 -1.63 -4.68 -19.08
N LEU A 27 -0.85 -3.76 -18.50
CA LEU A 27 -0.19 -3.94 -17.21
C LEU A 27 -1.20 -4.16 -16.08
N LEU A 28 -2.29 -3.37 -16.04
CA LEU A 28 -3.37 -3.58 -15.09
C LEU A 28 -3.99 -4.97 -15.20
N ALA A 29 -4.27 -5.42 -16.43
CA ALA A 29 -4.81 -6.77 -16.66
C ALA A 29 -3.85 -7.86 -16.14
N THR A 30 -2.55 -7.62 -16.19
CA THR A 30 -1.55 -8.53 -15.61
C THR A 30 -1.56 -8.47 -14.08
N CYS A 31 -1.55 -7.27 -13.48
CA CYS A 31 -1.65 -7.11 -12.02
C CYS A 31 -2.90 -7.79 -11.47
N VAL A 32 -4.06 -7.60 -12.09
CA VAL A 32 -5.33 -8.22 -11.67
C VAL A 32 -5.28 -9.74 -11.78
N ALA A 33 -4.75 -10.28 -12.89
CA ALA A 33 -4.66 -11.72 -13.08
C ALA A 33 -3.69 -12.37 -12.08
N ALA A 34 -2.54 -11.74 -11.85
CA ALA A 34 -1.54 -12.21 -10.88
C ALA A 34 -2.08 -12.15 -9.45
N ALA A 35 -2.73 -11.03 -9.06
CA ALA A 35 -3.35 -10.89 -7.75
C ALA A 35 -4.49 -11.90 -7.53
N ALA A 36 -5.32 -12.14 -8.55
CA ALA A 36 -6.38 -13.14 -8.47
C ALA A 36 -5.83 -14.56 -8.26
N ARG A 37 -4.77 -14.92 -8.99
CA ARG A 37 -4.13 -16.22 -8.86
C ARG A 37 -3.48 -16.42 -7.49
N ALA A 38 -2.78 -15.42 -6.97
CA ALA A 38 -2.24 -15.42 -5.61
C ALA A 38 -3.35 -15.53 -4.55
N ALA A 39 -4.42 -14.75 -4.70
CA ALA A 39 -5.55 -14.77 -3.78
C ALA A 39 -6.26 -16.14 -3.72
N GLU A 40 -6.28 -16.92 -4.81
CA GLU A 40 -6.75 -18.31 -4.79
C GLU A 40 -5.89 -19.20 -3.88
N VAL A 41 -4.56 -19.06 -3.96
CA VAL A 41 -3.62 -19.79 -3.11
C VAL A 41 -3.81 -19.42 -1.64
N VAL A 42 -3.93 -18.11 -1.34
CA VAL A 42 -4.13 -17.63 0.03
C VAL A 42 -5.46 -18.14 0.60
N ARG A 43 -6.56 -18.12 -0.18
CA ARG A 43 -7.85 -18.67 0.27
C ARG A 43 -7.78 -20.17 0.58
N ALA A 44 -7.17 -20.96 -0.30
CA ALA A 44 -6.95 -22.38 -0.05
C ALA A 44 -6.06 -22.64 1.17
N GLY A 45 -5.07 -21.76 1.41
CA GLY A 45 -4.26 -21.76 2.62
C GLY A 45 -5.08 -21.47 3.88
N ALA A 46 -6.02 -20.53 3.81
CA ALA A 46 -6.87 -20.17 4.94
C ALA A 46 -7.77 -21.33 5.43
N GLU A 47 -8.21 -22.20 4.52
CA GLU A 47 -9.02 -23.39 4.85
C GLU A 47 -8.23 -24.42 5.66
N ARG A 48 -6.90 -24.49 5.48
CA ARG A 48 -6.01 -25.44 6.18
C ARG A 48 -5.05 -24.76 7.17
N ARG A 49 -5.38 -23.56 7.65
CA ARG A 49 -4.51 -22.73 8.50
C ARG A 49 -3.89 -23.47 9.70
N ALA A 50 -4.67 -24.32 10.37
CA ALA A 50 -4.21 -25.08 11.53
C ALA A 50 -3.07 -26.07 11.24
N SER A 51 -2.81 -26.41 9.97
CA SER A 51 -1.77 -27.33 9.53
C SER A 51 -0.60 -26.65 8.81
N LEU A 52 -0.58 -25.32 8.75
CA LEU A 52 0.49 -24.60 8.05
C LEU A 52 1.79 -24.64 8.83
N THR A 53 2.89 -24.77 8.10
CA THR A 53 4.23 -24.52 8.62
C THR A 53 4.47 -23.01 8.61
N CYS A 54 4.85 -22.46 9.76
CA CYS A 54 5.19 -21.06 9.93
C CYS A 54 6.64 -20.94 10.37
N GLU A 55 7.39 -20.09 9.70
CA GLU A 55 8.76 -19.75 10.05
C GLU A 55 8.83 -18.29 10.51
N SER A 56 9.74 -17.99 11.43
CA SER A 56 10.03 -16.62 11.85
C SER A 56 11.20 -16.10 11.05
N LYS A 57 11.01 -15.03 10.26
CA LYS A 57 12.08 -14.30 9.57
C LYS A 57 12.86 -13.40 10.52
N GLY A 58 12.26 -13.06 11.68
CA GLY A 58 12.80 -12.17 12.69
C GLY A 58 11.85 -12.03 13.88
N ARG A 59 12.16 -11.08 14.79
CA ARG A 59 11.27 -10.80 15.93
C ARG A 59 9.93 -10.24 15.42
N PHE A 60 8.84 -11.01 15.59
CA PHE A 60 7.48 -10.67 15.16
C PHE A 60 7.27 -10.57 13.65
N ASP A 61 8.16 -11.16 12.87
CA ASP A 61 8.07 -11.25 11.42
C ASP A 61 7.94 -12.73 11.02
N PHE A 62 6.83 -13.07 10.37
CA PHE A 62 6.44 -14.45 10.08
C PHE A 62 6.23 -14.64 8.59
N VAL A 63 6.60 -15.83 8.11
CA VAL A 63 6.30 -16.32 6.77
C VAL A 63 5.71 -17.70 6.86
N SER A 64 4.72 -17.98 6.04
CA SER A 64 4.15 -19.32 5.89
C SER A 64 4.44 -19.90 4.51
N ASP A 65 4.21 -21.20 4.37
CA ASP A 65 4.25 -21.88 3.05
C ASP A 65 3.27 -21.24 2.05
N VAL A 66 2.22 -20.55 2.57
CA VAL A 66 1.21 -19.87 1.76
C VAL A 66 1.77 -18.60 1.14
N ASP A 67 2.58 -17.82 1.85
CA ASP A 67 3.24 -16.61 1.32
C ASP A 67 4.10 -16.97 0.13
N ARG A 68 5.00 -17.97 0.28
CA ARG A 68 5.88 -18.44 -0.78
C ARG A 68 5.11 -19.04 -1.97
N ALA A 69 4.05 -19.82 -1.70
CA ALA A 69 3.22 -20.39 -2.76
C ALA A 69 2.41 -19.30 -3.49
N SER A 70 1.95 -18.29 -2.79
CA SER A 70 1.28 -17.13 -3.35
C SER A 70 2.23 -16.33 -4.25
N GLU A 71 3.46 -16.08 -3.79
CA GLU A 71 4.49 -15.40 -4.59
C GLU A 71 4.85 -16.19 -5.85
N ALA A 72 5.04 -17.50 -5.75
CA ALA A 72 5.30 -18.33 -6.91
C ALA A 72 4.15 -18.25 -7.93
N ALA A 73 2.91 -18.28 -7.47
CA ALA A 73 1.72 -18.25 -8.33
C ALA A 73 1.56 -16.91 -9.06
N LEU A 74 1.76 -15.78 -8.38
CA LEU A 74 1.75 -14.45 -9.06
C LEU A 74 2.92 -14.29 -10.02
N GLY A 75 4.11 -14.78 -9.63
CA GLY A 75 5.31 -14.72 -10.44
C GLY A 75 5.17 -15.52 -11.75
N ASP A 76 4.50 -16.66 -11.74
CA ASP A 76 4.22 -17.45 -12.94
C ASP A 76 3.35 -16.68 -13.95
N VAL A 77 2.30 -15.98 -13.48
CA VAL A 77 1.46 -15.14 -14.34
C VAL A 77 2.25 -13.99 -14.94
N ILE A 78 3.10 -13.34 -14.12
CA ILE A 78 3.93 -12.21 -14.57
C ILE A 78 4.94 -12.69 -15.62
N ARG A 79 5.71 -13.76 -15.34
CA ARG A 79 6.70 -14.30 -16.28
C ARG A 79 6.10 -14.75 -17.60
N GLN A 80 4.92 -15.35 -17.56
CA GLN A 80 4.21 -15.77 -18.77
C GLN A 80 3.85 -14.60 -19.69
N ARG A 81 3.46 -13.46 -19.11
CA ARG A 81 2.98 -12.29 -19.86
C ARG A 81 4.08 -11.29 -20.17
N HIS A 82 5.08 -11.20 -19.31
CA HIS A 82 6.18 -10.26 -19.35
C HIS A 82 7.49 -10.97 -18.98
N PRO A 83 8.05 -11.80 -19.87
CA PRO A 83 9.23 -12.64 -19.58
C PRO A 83 10.48 -11.81 -19.23
N ASP A 84 10.58 -10.58 -19.73
CA ASP A 84 11.72 -9.69 -19.52
C ASP A 84 11.51 -8.72 -18.32
N ALA A 85 10.37 -8.79 -17.62
CA ALA A 85 10.11 -7.93 -16.48
C ALA A 85 10.82 -8.45 -15.22
N THR A 86 11.24 -7.52 -14.37
CA THR A 86 11.74 -7.85 -13.03
C THR A 86 10.56 -8.01 -12.06
N LEU A 87 10.62 -8.99 -11.19
CA LEU A 87 9.71 -9.11 -10.04
C LEU A 87 10.48 -8.77 -8.76
N LEU A 88 10.03 -7.75 -8.05
CA LEU A 88 10.43 -7.40 -6.69
C LEU A 88 9.30 -7.80 -5.75
N ALA A 89 9.50 -8.84 -4.95
CA ALA A 89 8.50 -9.35 -4.03
C ALA A 89 9.11 -9.66 -2.65
N GLU A 90 8.27 -9.71 -1.65
CA GLU A 90 8.67 -9.77 -0.25
C GLU A 90 9.51 -11.01 0.08
N GLU A 91 9.17 -12.18 -0.49
CA GLU A 91 9.77 -13.46 -0.09
C GLU A 91 11.03 -13.81 -0.87
N GLY A 92 11.09 -13.47 -2.15
CA GLY A 92 12.13 -13.95 -3.07
C GLY A 92 13.18 -12.91 -3.47
N SER A 93 13.00 -11.63 -3.22
CA SER A 93 13.88 -10.58 -3.75
C SER A 93 13.99 -9.33 -2.86
N PRO A 94 14.29 -9.45 -1.56
CA PRO A 94 14.24 -8.33 -0.62
C PRO A 94 15.22 -7.19 -0.94
N ASP A 95 16.28 -7.43 -1.71
CA ASP A 95 17.37 -6.48 -1.99
C ASP A 95 17.44 -6.01 -3.46
N ALA A 96 16.48 -6.38 -4.29
CA ALA A 96 16.49 -6.00 -5.70
C ALA A 96 16.04 -4.55 -5.88
N GLY A 97 16.96 -3.61 -5.84
CA GLY A 97 16.75 -2.18 -6.15
C GLY A 97 16.52 -1.91 -7.65
N ALA A 98 15.73 -2.78 -8.33
CA ALA A 98 15.43 -2.59 -9.75
C ALA A 98 14.44 -1.41 -9.90
N THR A 99 14.93 -0.30 -10.45
CA THR A 99 14.12 0.91 -10.69
C THR A 99 14.00 1.25 -12.18
N ARG A 100 14.64 0.47 -13.07
CA ARG A 100 14.65 0.71 -14.53
C ARG A 100 13.88 -0.36 -15.27
N GLY A 101 13.25 0.04 -16.38
CA GLY A 101 12.44 -0.83 -17.21
C GLY A 101 11.11 -1.19 -16.54
N LEU A 102 10.55 -2.35 -16.90
CA LEU A 102 9.31 -2.87 -16.32
C LEU A 102 9.61 -3.70 -15.07
N VAL A 103 9.10 -3.25 -13.95
CA VAL A 103 9.23 -3.92 -12.66
C VAL A 103 7.84 -4.16 -12.07
N PHE A 104 7.54 -5.40 -11.69
CA PHE A 104 6.38 -5.70 -10.85
C PHE A 104 6.84 -5.73 -9.40
N VAL A 105 6.14 -4.99 -8.55
CA VAL A 105 6.37 -4.94 -7.10
C VAL A 105 5.17 -5.59 -6.44
N ALA A 106 5.37 -6.62 -5.62
CA ALA A 106 4.27 -7.43 -5.09
C ALA A 106 4.47 -7.82 -3.63
N ASP A 107 3.39 -7.73 -2.87
CA ASP A 107 3.21 -8.40 -1.59
C ASP A 107 2.27 -9.59 -1.81
N PRO A 108 2.76 -10.83 -1.67
CA PRO A 108 1.96 -12.03 -1.88
C PRO A 108 0.92 -12.28 -0.79
N LEU A 109 1.12 -11.73 0.42
CA LEU A 109 0.21 -11.83 1.56
C LEU A 109 0.44 -10.71 2.58
N ASP A 110 0.03 -9.48 2.25
CA ASP A 110 -0.01 -8.38 3.22
C ASP A 110 -0.95 -8.71 4.40
N GLY A 111 -0.41 -8.61 5.61
CA GLY A 111 -1.13 -8.99 6.82
C GLY A 111 -0.98 -10.47 7.20
N THR A 112 0.20 -11.07 7.01
CA THR A 112 0.52 -12.46 7.38
C THR A 112 0.14 -12.79 8.82
N THR A 113 0.38 -11.88 9.77
CA THR A 113 -0.05 -12.07 11.16
C THR A 113 -1.57 -12.23 11.28
N ASN A 114 -2.33 -11.38 10.60
CA ASN A 114 -3.80 -11.50 10.57
C ASN A 114 -4.24 -12.83 9.96
N PHE A 115 -3.63 -13.22 8.85
CA PHE A 115 -3.89 -14.49 8.21
C PHE A 115 -3.65 -15.67 9.16
N LEU A 116 -2.50 -15.71 9.84
CA LEU A 116 -2.15 -16.78 10.78
C LEU A 116 -3.11 -16.86 11.96
N HIS A 117 -3.59 -15.71 12.47
CA HIS A 117 -4.56 -15.64 13.56
C HIS A 117 -6.03 -15.78 13.12
N GLY A 118 -6.30 -15.88 11.84
CA GLY A 118 -7.67 -16.01 11.31
C GLY A 118 -8.46 -14.72 11.32
N LEU A 119 -7.81 -13.57 11.46
CA LEU A 119 -8.45 -12.27 11.33
C LEU A 119 -8.68 -11.98 9.83
N PRO A 120 -9.92 -11.67 9.40
CA PRO A 120 -10.25 -11.56 7.97
C PRO A 120 -9.83 -10.22 7.38
N TRP A 121 -8.57 -9.82 7.55
CA TRP A 121 -8.02 -8.55 7.08
C TRP A 121 -6.58 -8.76 6.58
N TYR A 122 -6.47 -9.25 5.35
CA TYR A 122 -5.21 -9.49 4.64
C TYR A 122 -5.45 -9.43 3.13
N ALA A 123 -4.39 -9.13 2.37
CA ALA A 123 -4.48 -8.83 0.97
C ALA A 123 -3.37 -9.45 0.13
N VAL A 124 -3.56 -9.42 -1.19
CA VAL A 124 -2.49 -9.47 -2.19
C VAL A 124 -2.39 -8.09 -2.83
N SER A 125 -1.18 -7.53 -2.89
CA SER A 125 -0.90 -6.21 -3.46
C SER A 125 0.11 -6.33 -4.60
N ILE A 126 -0.19 -5.76 -5.78
CA ILE A 126 0.71 -5.80 -6.95
C ILE A 126 0.67 -4.45 -7.66
N ALA A 127 1.85 -3.90 -7.97
CA ALA A 127 2.00 -2.74 -8.85
C ALA A 127 2.97 -3.05 -9.99
N ALA A 128 2.69 -2.53 -11.18
CA ALA A 128 3.62 -2.48 -12.30
C ALA A 128 4.21 -1.07 -12.39
N LEU A 129 5.54 -0.98 -12.32
CA LEU A 129 6.30 0.25 -12.47
C LEU A 129 6.99 0.26 -13.84
N VAL A 130 7.00 1.42 -14.46
CA VAL A 130 7.80 1.69 -15.66
C VAL A 130 8.82 2.75 -15.29
N ASP A 131 10.10 2.41 -15.38
CA ASP A 131 11.22 3.28 -14.97
C ASP A 131 11.06 3.88 -13.56
N GLY A 132 10.59 3.06 -12.61
CA GLY A 132 10.40 3.42 -11.21
C GLY A 132 9.08 4.14 -10.89
N VAL A 133 8.25 4.44 -11.90
CA VAL A 133 6.96 5.15 -11.71
C VAL A 133 5.81 4.15 -11.77
N PRO A 134 4.91 4.09 -10.76
CA PRO A 134 3.73 3.23 -10.78
C PRO A 134 2.82 3.54 -11.98
N ALA A 135 2.63 2.56 -12.86
CA ALA A 135 1.83 2.66 -14.08
C ALA A 135 0.46 2.00 -13.95
N ALA A 136 0.40 0.89 -13.21
CA ALA A 136 -0.82 0.15 -12.90
C ALA A 136 -0.69 -0.55 -11.54
N GLY A 137 -1.81 -0.77 -10.86
CA GLY A 137 -1.82 -1.46 -9.57
C GLY A 137 -3.15 -2.14 -9.28
N ALA A 138 -3.09 -3.24 -8.52
CA ALA A 138 -4.24 -4.00 -8.04
C ALA A 138 -4.00 -4.47 -6.61
N ILE A 139 -5.02 -4.33 -5.75
CA ILE A 139 -5.05 -4.88 -4.39
C ILE A 139 -6.32 -5.72 -4.28
N ILE A 140 -6.20 -6.96 -3.80
CA ILE A 140 -7.33 -7.83 -3.49
C ILE A 140 -7.40 -8.06 -1.98
N ASN A 141 -8.49 -7.61 -1.34
CA ASN A 141 -8.82 -8.11 -0.01
C ASN A 141 -9.25 -9.58 -0.14
N VAL A 142 -8.42 -10.50 0.29
CA VAL A 142 -8.61 -11.92 0.01
C VAL A 142 -9.87 -12.50 0.70
N PRO A 143 -10.16 -12.19 1.98
CA PRO A 143 -11.37 -12.65 2.66
C PRO A 143 -12.68 -12.21 1.98
N THR A 144 -12.74 -10.96 1.52
CA THR A 144 -13.99 -10.39 0.97
C THR A 144 -14.08 -10.52 -0.54
N GLY A 145 -12.97 -10.72 -1.23
CA GLY A 145 -12.86 -10.67 -2.69
C GLY A 145 -12.93 -9.25 -3.27
N ALA A 146 -12.92 -8.23 -2.43
CA ALA A 146 -12.95 -6.84 -2.89
C ALA A 146 -11.67 -6.51 -3.66
N LEU A 147 -11.84 -6.01 -4.90
CA LEU A 147 -10.76 -5.66 -5.81
C LEU A 147 -10.68 -4.14 -5.97
N PHE A 148 -9.49 -3.60 -5.71
CA PHE A 148 -9.12 -2.20 -5.93
C PHE A 148 -8.10 -2.11 -7.04
N THR A 149 -8.28 -1.19 -7.98
CA THR A 149 -7.40 -1.05 -9.16
C THR A 149 -7.16 0.40 -9.51
N ALA A 150 -6.00 0.71 -10.07
CA ALA A 150 -5.72 1.99 -10.70
C ALA A 150 -4.77 1.85 -11.89
N THR A 151 -4.84 2.81 -12.80
CA THR A 151 -3.79 3.08 -13.80
C THR A 151 -3.45 4.56 -13.77
N ALA A 152 -2.18 4.89 -13.97
CA ALA A 152 -1.75 6.28 -14.02
C ALA A 152 -2.53 7.07 -15.06
N GLY A 153 -3.21 8.16 -14.65
CA GLY A 153 -4.09 8.97 -15.48
C GLY A 153 -5.41 8.30 -15.90
N GLY A 154 -5.75 7.12 -15.36
CA GLY A 154 -6.99 6.39 -15.66
C GLY A 154 -8.00 6.33 -14.51
N GLY A 155 -7.63 6.92 -13.36
CA GLY A 155 -8.42 6.90 -12.14
C GLY A 155 -8.34 5.58 -11.38
N ALA A 156 -8.81 5.61 -10.13
CA ALA A 156 -8.91 4.47 -9.25
C ALA A 156 -10.33 3.90 -9.20
N ARG A 157 -10.45 2.57 -9.00
CA ARG A 157 -11.72 1.84 -9.02
C ARG A 157 -11.78 0.79 -7.93
N HIS A 158 -12.94 0.65 -7.31
CA HIS A 158 -13.30 -0.46 -6.42
C HIS A 158 -14.43 -1.26 -7.07
N ALA A 159 -14.21 -2.56 -7.28
CA ALA A 159 -15.17 -3.44 -7.97
C ALA A 159 -15.67 -2.85 -9.32
N GLY A 160 -14.79 -2.16 -10.05
CA GLY A 160 -15.09 -1.50 -11.33
C GLY A 160 -15.74 -0.12 -11.22
N ALA A 161 -16.28 0.29 -10.08
CA ALA A 161 -16.83 1.63 -9.86
C ALA A 161 -15.72 2.64 -9.54
N PRO A 162 -15.75 3.88 -10.04
CA PRO A 162 -14.80 4.92 -9.66
C PRO A 162 -14.82 5.14 -8.15
N MET A 163 -13.63 5.33 -7.57
CA MET A 163 -13.47 5.69 -6.17
C MET A 163 -12.74 7.01 -6.00
N ARG A 164 -12.98 7.68 -4.87
CA ARG A 164 -12.37 8.95 -4.49
C ARG A 164 -12.08 8.96 -3.00
N VAL A 165 -11.06 9.71 -2.60
CA VAL A 165 -10.80 10.01 -1.20
C VAL A 165 -11.97 10.77 -0.58
N SER A 166 -12.08 10.73 0.75
CA SER A 166 -13.08 11.44 1.53
C SER A 166 -12.96 12.96 1.38
N GLU A 167 -14.07 13.68 1.54
CA GLU A 167 -14.14 15.15 1.59
C GLU A 167 -14.13 15.69 3.04
N ILE A 168 -14.05 14.82 4.05
CA ILE A 168 -14.01 15.21 5.45
C ILE A 168 -12.70 15.98 5.74
N ALA A 169 -12.83 17.25 6.13
CA ALA A 169 -11.71 18.14 6.42
C ALA A 169 -11.55 18.45 7.93
N ASP A 170 -12.56 18.08 8.73
CA ASP A 170 -12.55 18.27 10.18
C ASP A 170 -11.94 17.04 10.89
N PRO A 171 -10.79 17.18 11.57
CA PRO A 171 -10.17 16.09 12.31
C PRO A 171 -11.12 15.41 13.31
N ALA A 172 -11.99 16.15 13.96
CA ALA A 172 -12.94 15.60 14.95
C ALA A 172 -13.93 14.59 14.34
N ARG A 173 -14.08 14.58 13.02
CA ARG A 173 -14.91 13.63 12.27
C ARG A 173 -14.10 12.57 11.55
N ALA A 174 -12.77 12.69 11.56
CA ALA A 174 -11.88 11.84 10.77
C ALA A 174 -11.63 10.50 11.48
N LEU A 175 -11.58 9.42 10.69
CA LEU A 175 -11.08 8.12 11.07
C LEU A 175 -9.71 7.91 10.43
N ILE A 176 -8.70 7.65 11.24
CA ILE A 176 -7.30 7.57 10.80
C ILE A 176 -6.82 6.12 10.90
N ALA A 177 -6.14 5.61 9.87
CA ALA A 177 -5.48 4.32 9.92
C ALA A 177 -3.98 4.45 10.20
N THR A 178 -3.37 3.38 10.75
CA THR A 178 -1.94 3.35 11.09
C THR A 178 -1.41 1.93 11.22
N GLY A 179 -0.08 1.78 11.09
CA GLY A 179 0.66 0.59 11.51
C GLY A 179 1.59 0.85 12.68
N PHE A 180 2.01 -0.20 13.38
CA PHE A 180 2.92 -0.11 14.53
C PHE A 180 4.27 -0.74 14.21
N PRO A 181 5.39 -0.08 14.51
CA PRO A 181 6.73 -0.57 14.20
C PRO A 181 7.21 -1.59 15.25
N PHE A 182 6.66 -2.80 15.28
CA PHE A 182 6.96 -3.81 16.30
C PHE A 182 8.40 -4.33 16.29
N THR A 183 9.11 -4.22 15.17
CA THR A 183 10.40 -4.91 14.97
C THR A 183 11.60 -4.14 15.48
N ARG A 184 11.47 -2.82 15.73
CA ARG A 184 12.59 -1.93 16.08
C ARG A 184 12.24 -1.00 17.23
N GLU A 185 13.01 -1.07 18.31
CA GLU A 185 12.78 -0.27 19.54
C GLU A 185 12.88 1.24 19.26
N GLU A 186 13.84 1.65 18.42
CA GLU A 186 14.02 3.05 18.01
C GLU A 186 12.81 3.61 17.27
N GLU A 187 12.17 2.80 16.42
CA GLU A 187 10.96 3.21 15.70
C GLU A 187 9.75 3.25 16.64
N ILE A 188 9.67 2.35 17.61
CA ILE A 188 8.64 2.39 18.66
C ILE A 188 8.77 3.70 19.45
N ALA A 189 9.97 4.03 19.91
CA ALA A 189 10.24 5.26 20.65
C ALA A 189 9.88 6.52 19.86
N ARG A 190 10.07 6.50 18.54
CA ARG A 190 9.69 7.59 17.63
C ARG A 190 8.19 7.64 17.40
N TYR A 191 7.52 6.48 17.31
CA TYR A 191 6.12 6.35 16.95
C TYR A 191 5.17 6.68 18.13
N VAL A 192 5.44 6.13 19.33
CA VAL A 192 4.52 6.24 20.48
C VAL A 192 4.13 7.69 20.80
N PRO A 193 5.06 8.67 20.78
CA PRO A 193 4.70 10.07 21.03
C PRO A 193 3.77 10.70 19.99
N MET A 194 3.56 10.07 18.81
CA MET A 194 2.64 10.56 17.77
C MET A 194 1.18 10.30 18.12
N LEU A 195 0.90 9.17 18.78
CA LEU A 195 -0.45 8.69 19.05
C LEU A 195 -1.33 9.68 19.85
N PRO A 196 -0.87 10.26 20.98
CA PRO A 196 -1.74 11.08 21.82
C PRO A 196 -2.31 12.31 21.09
N ALA A 197 -1.55 12.93 20.19
CA ALA A 197 -2.02 14.10 19.44
C ALA A 197 -3.14 13.71 18.46
N VAL A 198 -2.95 12.62 17.72
CA VAL A 198 -3.97 12.12 16.78
C VAL A 198 -5.20 11.62 17.54
N MET A 199 -5.03 10.88 18.64
CA MET A 199 -6.15 10.34 19.46
C MET A 199 -7.05 11.44 20.03
N ARG A 200 -6.47 12.56 20.47
CA ARG A 200 -7.26 13.66 21.07
C ARG A 200 -8.04 14.45 20.02
N ALA A 201 -7.59 14.45 18.77
CA ALA A 201 -8.14 15.31 17.73
C ALA A 201 -9.13 14.60 16.80
N THR A 202 -9.15 13.27 16.78
CA THR A 202 -9.91 12.50 15.78
C THR A 202 -11.03 11.66 16.38
N SER A 203 -11.97 11.24 15.54
CA SER A 203 -13.06 10.34 15.96
C SER A 203 -12.57 8.92 16.28
N GLY A 204 -11.38 8.55 15.85
CA GLY A 204 -10.77 7.28 16.17
C GLY A 204 -9.59 6.90 15.30
N ILE A 205 -8.84 5.89 15.78
CA ILE A 205 -7.72 5.30 15.06
C ILE A 205 -8.02 3.83 14.80
N ARG A 206 -7.58 3.32 13.65
CA ARG A 206 -7.59 1.90 13.30
C ARG A 206 -6.17 1.40 13.07
N ARG A 207 -5.85 0.27 13.67
CA ARG A 207 -4.65 -0.51 13.42
C ARG A 207 -5.09 -1.87 12.90
N ALA A 208 -5.47 -1.90 11.63
CA ALA A 208 -6.06 -3.09 11.03
C ALA A 208 -5.01 -4.16 10.71
N GLY A 209 -3.78 -3.77 10.36
CA GLY A 209 -2.62 -4.67 10.24
C GLY A 209 -2.41 -5.26 8.86
N ALA A 210 -2.83 -4.53 7.83
CA ALA A 210 -2.55 -4.79 6.41
C ALA A 210 -2.44 -3.43 5.72
N ALA A 211 -1.23 -2.97 5.47
CA ALA A 211 -0.96 -1.61 4.99
C ALA A 211 -1.55 -1.35 3.60
N ALA A 212 -1.52 -2.33 2.71
CA ALA A 212 -2.12 -2.21 1.39
C ALA A 212 -3.64 -1.98 1.47
N LEU A 213 -4.34 -2.64 2.42
CA LEU A 213 -5.78 -2.42 2.63
C LEU A 213 -6.06 -1.07 3.28
N ASP A 214 -5.23 -0.63 4.22
CA ASP A 214 -5.38 0.68 4.85
C ASP A 214 -5.25 1.79 3.81
N LEU A 215 -4.27 1.70 2.88
CA LEU A 215 -4.11 2.62 1.76
C LEU A 215 -5.28 2.55 0.75
N ALA A 216 -5.79 1.34 0.46
CA ALA A 216 -6.97 1.17 -0.39
C ALA A 216 -8.22 1.80 0.23
N ASP A 217 -8.37 1.71 1.54
CA ASP A 217 -9.48 2.30 2.28
C ASP A 217 -9.37 3.84 2.37
N VAL A 218 -8.17 4.40 2.44
CA VAL A 218 -7.96 5.84 2.23
C VAL A 218 -8.41 6.26 0.82
N ALA A 219 -8.00 5.53 -0.22
CA ALA A 219 -8.39 5.80 -1.60
C ALA A 219 -9.91 5.69 -1.84
N CYS A 220 -10.60 4.85 -1.05
CA CYS A 220 -12.07 4.73 -1.06
C CYS A 220 -12.80 5.76 -0.20
N GLY A 221 -12.10 6.62 0.54
CA GLY A 221 -12.69 7.57 1.47
C GLY A 221 -13.33 6.93 2.71
N ARG A 222 -12.90 5.73 3.11
CA ARG A 222 -13.29 5.07 4.36
C ARG A 222 -12.44 5.53 5.53
N TYR A 223 -11.17 5.83 5.27
CA TYR A 223 -10.26 6.53 6.17
C TYR A 223 -9.92 7.89 5.56
N GLU A 224 -9.82 8.90 6.38
CA GLU A 224 -9.45 10.24 5.97
C GLU A 224 -7.94 10.38 5.76
N ALA A 225 -7.15 9.65 6.57
CA ALA A 225 -5.70 9.60 6.43
C ALA A 225 -5.11 8.30 7.03
N PHE A 226 -3.83 8.08 6.74
CA PHE A 226 -3.01 6.96 7.19
C PHE A 226 -1.59 7.44 7.47
N TRP A 227 -0.92 6.86 8.46
CA TRP A 227 0.53 7.00 8.61
C TRP A 227 1.18 5.71 9.13
N GLU A 228 2.41 5.45 8.64
CA GLU A 228 3.28 4.40 9.15
C GLU A 228 4.74 4.77 8.93
N LEU A 229 5.64 4.38 9.84
CA LEU A 229 7.03 4.89 9.81
C LEU A 229 7.96 4.13 8.88
N ARG A 230 7.73 2.85 8.65
CA ARG A 230 8.65 2.01 7.89
C ARG A 230 7.89 0.94 7.13
N LEU A 231 7.60 1.26 5.91
CA LEU A 231 6.97 0.36 4.95
C LEU A 231 7.96 -0.03 3.86
N SER A 232 7.82 -1.24 3.35
CA SER A 232 8.57 -1.75 2.22
C SER A 232 7.93 -1.36 0.88
N PRO A 233 8.65 -1.46 -0.25
CA PRO A 233 8.09 -1.10 -1.55
C PRO A 233 6.78 -1.82 -1.89
N TRP A 234 6.67 -3.09 -1.53
CA TRP A 234 5.52 -3.93 -1.85
C TRP A 234 4.27 -3.58 -1.04
N ASP A 235 4.42 -3.05 0.18
CA ASP A 235 3.32 -2.56 1.02
C ASP A 235 2.61 -1.36 0.40
N ILE A 236 3.37 -0.48 -0.30
CA ILE A 236 2.92 0.85 -0.69
C ILE A 236 2.75 1.09 -2.18
N ALA A 237 3.43 0.34 -3.06
CA ALA A 237 3.49 0.66 -4.48
C ALA A 237 2.10 0.78 -5.14
N ALA A 238 1.21 -0.19 -4.93
CA ALA A 238 -0.15 -0.14 -5.45
C ALA A 238 -1.00 0.92 -4.72
N GLY A 239 -0.86 1.03 -3.39
CA GLY A 239 -1.58 2.00 -2.56
C GLY A 239 -1.29 3.45 -2.93
N ILE A 240 -0.02 3.79 -3.20
CA ILE A 240 0.39 5.12 -3.68
C ILE A 240 -0.38 5.50 -4.96
N LEU A 241 -0.43 4.58 -5.93
CA LEU A 241 -1.14 4.83 -7.18
C LEU A 241 -2.65 4.98 -6.95
N LEU A 242 -3.26 4.08 -6.18
CA LEU A 242 -4.68 4.12 -5.85
C LEU A 242 -5.08 5.48 -5.24
N ILE A 243 -4.34 5.96 -4.25
CA ILE A 243 -4.63 7.20 -3.55
C ILE A 243 -4.47 8.41 -4.48
N ARG A 244 -3.38 8.49 -5.27
CA ARG A 244 -3.16 9.59 -6.23
C ARG A 244 -4.27 9.64 -7.26
N GLU A 245 -4.63 8.50 -7.84
CA GLU A 245 -5.69 8.39 -8.85
C GLU A 245 -7.11 8.61 -8.28
N ALA A 246 -7.27 8.49 -6.95
CA ALA A 246 -8.49 8.83 -6.23
C ALA A 246 -8.55 10.30 -5.77
N GLY A 247 -7.51 11.12 -6.07
CA GLY A 247 -7.42 12.54 -5.72
C GLY A 247 -6.85 12.82 -4.32
N GLY A 248 -6.20 11.83 -3.71
CA GLY A 248 -5.47 11.97 -2.44
C GLY A 248 -4.00 12.34 -2.61
N ILE A 249 -3.32 12.53 -1.49
CA ILE A 249 -1.90 12.88 -1.40
C ILE A 249 -1.17 11.78 -0.64
N VAL A 250 0.04 11.42 -1.10
CA VAL A 250 0.94 10.48 -0.42
C VAL A 250 2.34 11.05 -0.40
N THR A 251 2.90 11.20 0.81
CA THR A 251 4.26 11.70 1.05
C THR A 251 4.98 10.83 2.08
N THR A 252 6.25 11.09 2.26
CA THR A 252 6.99 10.68 3.46
C THR A 252 6.59 11.56 4.65
N LEU A 253 7.04 11.21 5.87
CA LEU A 253 6.73 11.95 7.08
C LEU A 253 7.27 13.41 7.07
N ASP A 254 8.34 13.68 6.33
CA ASP A 254 8.90 15.02 6.14
C ASP A 254 8.23 15.81 4.99
N GLY A 255 7.18 15.25 4.39
CA GLY A 255 6.40 15.90 3.34
C GLY A 255 6.99 15.75 1.93
N ALA A 256 8.11 15.04 1.75
CA ALA A 256 8.66 14.76 0.43
C ALA A 256 7.78 13.75 -0.35
N PRO A 257 7.83 13.72 -1.69
CA PRO A 257 7.14 12.71 -2.47
C PRO A 257 7.50 11.29 -1.99
N CYS A 258 6.48 10.46 -1.76
CA CYS A 258 6.69 9.10 -1.27
C CYS A 258 7.31 8.23 -2.38
N PRO A 259 8.55 7.72 -2.20
CA PRO A 259 9.19 6.83 -3.17
C PRO A 259 8.66 5.40 -3.01
N VAL A 260 8.77 4.59 -4.07
CA VAL A 260 8.57 3.14 -3.97
C VAL A 260 9.85 2.48 -3.46
N ALA A 261 10.11 2.68 -2.18
CA ALA A 261 11.31 2.21 -1.45
C ALA A 261 10.96 2.03 0.02
N VAL A 262 11.87 1.49 0.83
CA VAL A 262 11.68 1.46 2.29
C VAL A 262 11.61 2.88 2.84
N THR A 263 10.45 3.27 3.37
CA THR A 263 10.19 4.66 3.78
C THR A 263 9.08 4.77 4.81
N SER A 264 8.91 5.96 5.39
CA SER A 264 7.66 6.34 6.05
C SER A 264 6.60 6.72 5.02
N CYS A 265 5.34 6.49 5.33
CA CYS A 265 4.22 6.85 4.48
C CYS A 265 3.19 7.66 5.27
N VAL A 266 2.79 8.81 4.74
CA VAL A 266 1.65 9.60 5.19
C VAL A 266 0.75 9.81 3.99
N ALA A 267 -0.51 9.39 4.12
CA ALA A 267 -1.48 9.44 3.04
C ALA A 267 -2.82 10.01 3.53
N GLY A 268 -3.61 10.60 2.64
CA GLY A 268 -4.94 11.10 2.99
C GLY A 268 -5.59 11.93 1.91
N ASN A 269 -6.82 12.39 2.18
CA ASN A 269 -7.38 13.48 1.40
C ASN A 269 -6.56 14.76 1.62
N PRO A 270 -6.61 15.76 0.73
CA PRO A 270 -5.71 16.92 0.80
C PRO A 270 -5.73 17.69 2.12
N SER A 271 -6.89 17.79 2.77
CA SER A 271 -7.04 18.49 4.04
C SER A 271 -6.47 17.69 5.21
N MET A 272 -6.80 16.42 5.29
CA MET A 272 -6.39 15.56 6.39
C MET A 272 -4.93 15.12 6.28
N HIS A 273 -4.39 14.96 5.06
CA HIS A 273 -2.96 14.75 4.87
C HIS A 273 -2.14 15.91 5.45
N ARG A 274 -2.48 17.17 5.11
CA ARG A 274 -1.80 18.36 5.65
C ARG A 274 -1.88 18.41 7.17
N TRP A 275 -3.10 18.27 7.70
CA TRP A 275 -3.33 18.26 9.14
C TRP A 275 -2.50 17.17 9.84
N LEU A 276 -2.44 15.96 9.25
CA LEU A 276 -1.71 14.85 9.85
C LEU A 276 -0.19 15.11 9.84
N ILE A 277 0.38 15.59 8.75
CA ILE A 277 1.81 15.99 8.68
C ILE A 277 2.11 17.02 9.78
N ASP A 278 1.32 18.09 9.87
CA ASP A 278 1.52 19.14 10.88
C ASP A 278 1.42 18.57 12.31
N THR A 279 0.49 17.66 12.56
CA THR A 279 0.30 17.03 13.87
C THR A 279 1.45 16.06 14.23
N LEU A 280 1.99 15.34 13.25
CA LEU A 280 3.05 14.35 13.48
C LEU A 280 4.45 15.00 13.61
N VAL A 281 4.69 16.13 12.94
CA VAL A 281 6.00 16.81 12.88
C VAL A 281 6.11 17.91 13.93
N ASN A 282 5.09 18.78 14.07
CA ASN A 282 5.09 19.91 14.98
C ASN A 282 4.61 19.49 16.38
N ARG A 283 5.41 18.69 17.08
CA ARG A 283 5.12 18.32 18.47
C ARG A 283 5.57 19.44 19.38
N GLU A 284 4.66 20.24 19.89
CA GLU A 284 4.91 20.92 21.15
C GLU A 284 4.92 19.86 22.28
N PRO A 285 5.88 19.94 23.19
CA PRO A 285 6.04 18.98 24.28
C PRO A 285 4.82 18.95 25.24
#